data_47957ba33c32b36e43cac740745678aa
#
_entry.id   47957ba33c32b36e43cac740745678aa
#
_cell.length_a   1.000
_cell.length_b   1.000
_cell.length_c   1.000
_cell.angle_alpha   90.00
_cell.angle_beta   90.00
_cell.angle_gamma   90.00
#
_symmetry.space_group_name_H-M   'P 1'
#
loop_
_entity.id
_entity.type
_entity.pdbx_description
1 polymer ?
#
loop_
_entity_poly.entity_id
_entity_poly.type
_entity_poly.pdbx_seq_one_letter_code
_entity_poly.pdbx_strand_id
1 'polypeptide(L)'
;TKGTGASYTTSTAGFAVGTTSIPLITGTGTILAGDVITIAGDSNKYVVTTGIAAPGTVVIAAPGLRQAVPASATNVTVGNSATANLAFHKQSTELVVRPIALPNGGDAARDRMTIQDPYSGLVYDIAVYVGYQKTMIEVGTLYGYKVWKPDFVAQLLG
;
A
#
# COMPACT_ATOMS: atom_id res chain seq x y z
N THR A 1 -9.78 3.09 -9.60
CA THR A 1 -10.16 4.30 -10.36
C THR A 1 -8.89 5.08 -10.65
N LYS A 2 -8.64 5.45 -11.88
CA LYS A 2 -7.50 6.30 -12.25
C LYS A 2 -7.86 7.78 -12.12
N GLY A 3 -6.83 8.62 -12.00
CA GLY A 3 -6.99 10.06 -12.14
C GLY A 3 -7.41 10.48 -13.56
N THR A 4 -7.94 11.67 -13.67
CA THR A 4 -8.41 12.29 -14.94
C THR A 4 -7.29 13.05 -15.66
N GLY A 5 -6.05 12.91 -15.19
CA GLY A 5 -4.90 13.70 -15.63
C GLY A 5 -4.57 13.54 -17.11
N ALA A 6 -4.31 14.67 -17.76
CA ALA A 6 -3.92 14.75 -19.16
C ALA A 6 -2.93 15.88 -19.40
N SER A 7 -2.13 15.73 -20.46
CA SER A 7 -1.20 16.77 -20.98
C SER A 7 -0.17 17.27 -19.97
N TYR A 8 0.27 16.41 -19.08
CA TYR A 8 1.33 16.73 -18.14
C TYR A 8 2.70 16.73 -18.82
N THR A 9 3.57 17.66 -18.43
CA THR A 9 4.97 17.66 -18.81
C THR A 9 5.85 17.86 -17.58
N THR A 10 7.03 17.24 -17.62
CA THR A 10 8.05 17.44 -16.58
C THR A 10 8.61 18.86 -16.63
N SER A 11 9.19 19.32 -15.52
CA SER A 11 9.99 20.54 -15.52
C SER A 11 11.25 20.36 -16.40
N THR A 12 11.82 21.47 -16.85
CA THR A 12 12.99 21.50 -17.74
C THR A 12 14.32 21.23 -17.01
N ALA A 13 14.29 20.92 -15.72
CA ALA A 13 15.50 20.70 -14.94
C ALA A 13 16.23 19.38 -15.26
N GLY A 14 15.50 18.41 -15.85
CA GLY A 14 15.98 17.04 -16.00
C GLY A 14 16.01 16.28 -14.66
N PHE A 15 16.01 14.96 -14.73
CA PHE A 15 15.98 14.14 -13.51
C PHE A 15 16.92 12.94 -13.66
N ALA A 16 17.73 12.71 -12.66
CA ALA A 16 18.64 11.57 -12.60
C ALA A 16 17.90 10.27 -12.28
N VAL A 17 18.52 9.14 -12.59
CA VAL A 17 18.08 7.82 -12.14
C VAL A 17 17.99 7.79 -10.62
N GLY A 18 16.93 7.17 -10.09
CA GLY A 18 16.64 7.10 -8.64
C GLY A 18 15.81 8.27 -8.10
N THR A 19 15.56 9.32 -8.92
CA THR A 19 14.69 10.43 -8.49
C THR A 19 13.26 9.93 -8.30
N THR A 20 12.65 10.24 -7.15
CA THR A 20 11.26 9.87 -6.82
C THR A 20 10.29 11.03 -6.92
N SER A 21 10.77 12.26 -6.80
CA SER A 21 9.96 13.48 -6.79
C SER A 21 10.09 14.21 -8.12
N ILE A 22 9.01 14.30 -8.89
CA ILE A 22 9.00 14.83 -10.26
C ILE A 22 8.05 16.02 -10.33
N PRO A 23 8.57 17.25 -10.44
CA PRO A 23 7.76 18.44 -10.71
C PRO A 23 7.16 18.41 -12.12
N LEU A 24 5.85 18.58 -12.20
CA LEU A 24 5.09 18.73 -13.45
C LEU A 24 4.63 20.18 -13.60
N ILE A 25 4.93 20.78 -14.74
CA ILE A 25 4.72 22.22 -14.99
C ILE A 25 3.46 22.53 -15.79
N THR A 26 2.90 21.54 -16.48
CA THR A 26 1.66 21.67 -17.24
C THR A 26 0.72 20.54 -16.90
N GLY A 27 -0.48 20.58 -17.43
CA GLY A 27 -1.45 19.51 -17.33
C GLY A 27 -2.76 19.96 -16.68
N THR A 28 -3.75 19.11 -16.80
CA THR A 28 -5.09 19.30 -16.25
C THR A 28 -5.58 18.01 -15.59
N GLY A 29 -6.59 18.11 -14.75
CA GLY A 29 -7.15 16.95 -14.05
C GLY A 29 -6.27 16.50 -12.90
N THR A 30 -6.45 15.26 -12.47
CA THR A 30 -5.82 14.69 -11.30
C THR A 30 -4.93 13.50 -11.66
N ILE A 31 -3.84 13.33 -10.94
CA ILE A 31 -3.09 12.07 -10.83
C ILE A 31 -3.32 11.57 -9.40
N LEU A 32 -3.75 10.34 -9.24
CA LEU A 32 -4.05 9.75 -7.95
C LEU A 32 -2.92 8.82 -7.49
N ALA A 33 -2.84 8.62 -6.18
CA ALA A 33 -1.98 7.57 -5.64
C ALA A 33 -2.45 6.20 -6.17
N GLY A 34 -1.50 5.39 -6.64
CA GLY A 34 -1.77 4.12 -7.30
C GLY A 34 -1.88 4.21 -8.83
N ASP A 35 -1.97 5.40 -9.41
CA ASP A 35 -1.91 5.56 -10.87
C ASP A 35 -0.53 5.12 -11.41
N VAL A 36 -0.54 4.65 -12.64
CA VAL A 36 0.68 4.31 -13.38
C VAL A 36 0.94 5.39 -14.40
N ILE A 37 2.12 5.98 -14.34
CA ILE A 37 2.56 6.98 -15.29
C ILE A 37 3.70 6.47 -16.17
N THR A 38 3.77 6.97 -17.38
CA THR A 38 4.87 6.77 -18.32
C THR A 38 5.43 8.12 -18.73
N ILE A 39 6.73 8.19 -18.95
CA ILE A 39 7.45 9.39 -19.39
C ILE A 39 7.91 9.16 -20.82
N ALA A 40 7.69 10.12 -21.70
CA ALA A 40 8.07 9.97 -23.10
C ALA A 40 9.59 9.71 -23.23
N GLY A 41 9.95 8.72 -24.06
CA GLY A 41 11.34 8.28 -24.21
C GLY A 41 11.80 7.25 -23.18
N ASP A 42 10.95 6.92 -22.19
CA ASP A 42 11.21 5.86 -21.21
C ASP A 42 10.16 4.76 -21.36
N SER A 43 10.60 3.52 -21.53
CA SER A 43 9.73 2.34 -21.60
C SER A 43 9.24 1.84 -20.24
N ASN A 44 9.82 2.35 -19.16
CA ASN A 44 9.43 1.97 -17.82
C ASN A 44 8.09 2.59 -17.41
N LYS A 45 7.40 1.87 -16.52
CA LYS A 45 6.15 2.34 -15.90
C LYS A 45 6.42 2.63 -14.44
N TYR A 46 5.87 3.74 -13.95
CA TYR A 46 6.08 4.21 -12.59
C TYR A 46 4.76 4.31 -11.85
N VAL A 47 4.70 3.74 -10.65
CA VAL A 47 3.52 3.83 -9.78
C VAL A 47 3.62 5.09 -8.93
N VAL A 48 2.57 5.87 -8.91
CA VAL A 48 2.48 7.11 -8.12
C VAL A 48 2.14 6.77 -6.67
N THR A 49 2.92 7.28 -5.74
CA THR A 49 2.64 7.18 -4.30
C THR A 49 1.93 8.40 -3.75
N THR A 50 2.26 9.59 -4.26
CA THR A 50 1.57 10.83 -3.92
C THR A 50 1.14 11.52 -5.20
N GLY A 51 -0.18 11.62 -5.36
CA GLY A 51 -0.80 12.24 -6.52
C GLY A 51 -0.93 13.75 -6.39
N ILE A 52 -1.43 14.38 -7.47
CA ILE A 52 -1.67 15.82 -7.56
C ILE A 52 -3.01 16.13 -8.24
N ALA A 53 -3.55 17.29 -7.94
CA ALA A 53 -4.77 17.83 -8.56
C ALA A 53 -4.42 19.11 -9.33
N ALA A 54 -3.81 19.04 -10.48
CA ALA A 54 -3.27 20.13 -11.32
C ALA A 54 -1.72 20.09 -11.34
N PRO A 55 -1.03 20.99 -12.08
CA PRO A 55 0.42 21.03 -12.07
C PRO A 55 0.99 21.11 -10.65
N GLY A 56 2.02 20.34 -10.39
CA GLY A 56 2.63 20.21 -9.06
C GLY A 56 3.66 19.09 -9.04
N THR A 57 4.08 18.67 -7.86
CA THR A 57 5.08 17.63 -7.73
C THR A 57 4.41 16.28 -7.47
N VAL A 58 4.58 15.34 -8.39
CA VAL A 58 4.18 13.93 -8.22
C VAL A 58 5.32 13.14 -7.58
N VAL A 59 4.99 12.21 -6.70
CA VAL A 59 5.98 11.30 -6.10
C VAL A 59 5.71 9.88 -6.61
N ILE A 60 6.74 9.23 -7.13
CA ILE A 60 6.70 7.84 -7.58
C ILE A 60 7.31 6.89 -6.55
N ALA A 61 6.93 5.63 -6.64
CA ALA A 61 7.43 4.59 -5.75
C ALA A 61 8.95 4.38 -5.89
N ALA A 62 9.61 3.98 -4.81
CA ALA A 62 11.00 3.53 -4.87
C ALA A 62 11.13 2.30 -5.81
N PRO A 63 12.24 2.16 -6.52
CA PRO A 63 13.49 2.89 -6.43
C PRO A 63 13.54 4.22 -7.20
N GLY A 64 12.43 4.77 -7.67
CA GLY A 64 12.39 5.99 -8.47
C GLY A 64 12.62 5.75 -9.97
N LEU A 65 13.07 6.78 -10.67
CA LEU A 65 13.34 6.71 -12.09
C LEU A 65 14.43 5.67 -12.42
N ARG A 66 14.15 4.82 -13.39
CA ARG A 66 15.10 3.82 -13.90
C ARG A 66 15.93 4.34 -15.08
N GLN A 67 15.45 5.39 -15.72
CA GLN A 67 16.13 6.08 -16.80
C GLN A 67 16.13 7.58 -16.50
N ALA A 68 17.22 8.26 -16.85
CA ALA A 68 17.30 9.71 -16.67
C ALA A 68 16.34 10.42 -17.63
N VAL A 69 15.64 11.43 -17.13
CA VAL A 69 14.77 12.29 -17.94
C VAL A 69 15.58 13.51 -18.37
N PRO A 70 15.58 13.83 -19.68
CA PRO A 70 16.36 14.95 -20.20
C PRO A 70 15.91 16.30 -19.63
N ALA A 71 16.81 17.30 -19.66
CA ALA A 71 16.53 18.66 -19.24
C ALA A 71 15.65 19.40 -20.27
N SER A 72 14.46 18.88 -20.50
CA SER A 72 13.44 19.43 -21.40
C SER A 72 12.05 19.06 -20.88
N ALA A 73 11.03 19.83 -21.25
CA ALA A 73 9.66 19.50 -20.94
C ALA A 73 9.27 18.18 -21.64
N THR A 74 9.24 17.10 -20.89
CA THR A 74 8.98 15.74 -21.40
C THR A 74 7.55 15.33 -21.04
N ASN A 75 6.80 14.80 -22.00
CA ASN A 75 5.42 14.40 -21.78
C ASN A 75 5.30 13.26 -20.79
N VAL A 76 4.33 13.41 -19.87
CA VAL A 76 3.95 12.39 -18.91
C VAL A 76 2.51 11.95 -19.20
N THR A 77 2.33 10.68 -19.42
CA THR A 77 1.01 10.09 -19.70
C THR A 77 0.54 9.28 -18.49
N VAL A 78 -0.68 9.55 -18.05
CA VAL A 78 -1.35 8.74 -17.03
C VAL A 78 -1.93 7.50 -17.72
N GLY A 79 -1.50 6.33 -17.29
CA GLY A 79 -1.92 5.04 -17.85
C GLY A 79 -3.41 4.77 -17.69
N ASN A 80 -3.91 3.76 -18.38
CA ASN A 80 -5.29 3.31 -18.21
C ASN A 80 -5.49 2.71 -16.81
N SER A 81 -6.76 2.67 -16.37
CA SER A 81 -7.11 1.89 -15.17
C SER A 81 -6.65 0.45 -15.35
N ALA A 82 -6.00 -0.07 -14.33
CA ALA A 82 -5.51 -1.44 -14.31
C ALA A 82 -6.00 -2.13 -13.02
N THR A 83 -6.21 -3.44 -13.10
CA THR A 83 -6.44 -4.25 -11.91
C THR A 83 -5.09 -4.67 -11.37
N ALA A 84 -4.80 -4.24 -10.15
CA ALA A 84 -3.57 -4.65 -9.49
C ALA A 84 -3.71 -6.08 -8.97
N ASN A 85 -2.87 -6.98 -9.45
CA ASN A 85 -2.73 -8.34 -8.96
C ASN A 85 -1.38 -8.47 -8.24
N LEU A 86 -1.35 -9.30 -7.22
CA LEU A 86 -0.15 -9.51 -6.41
C LEU A 86 0.34 -10.95 -6.61
N ALA A 87 1.58 -11.08 -7.03
CA ALA A 87 2.30 -12.36 -7.05
C ALA A 87 3.36 -12.33 -5.95
N PHE A 88 3.34 -13.32 -5.05
CA PHE A 88 4.30 -13.37 -3.96
C PHE A 88 4.65 -14.80 -3.58
N HIS A 89 5.84 -14.99 -3.08
CA HIS A 89 6.25 -16.25 -2.48
C HIS A 89 5.84 -16.28 -1.00
N LYS A 90 5.47 -17.45 -0.48
CA LYS A 90 4.99 -17.61 0.91
C LYS A 90 5.93 -17.06 1.99
N GLN A 91 7.23 -16.99 1.72
CA GLN A 91 8.24 -16.47 2.64
C GLN A 91 8.45 -14.95 2.53
N SER A 92 7.73 -14.26 1.65
CA SER A 92 7.85 -12.80 1.49
C SER A 92 7.18 -12.04 2.62
N THR A 93 6.06 -12.58 3.11
CA THR A 93 5.19 -11.93 4.10
C THR A 93 4.97 -12.86 5.26
N GLU A 94 5.05 -12.31 6.46
CA GLU A 94 4.77 -13.03 7.70
C GLU A 94 3.56 -12.41 8.39
N LEU A 95 2.62 -13.27 8.79
CA LEU A 95 1.50 -12.94 9.67
C LEU A 95 1.74 -13.60 11.01
N VAL A 96 1.82 -12.82 12.05
CA VAL A 96 1.96 -13.29 13.43
C VAL A 96 0.65 -13.03 14.17
N VAL A 97 0.15 -14.05 14.83
CA VAL A 97 -1.07 -13.96 15.64
C VAL A 97 -0.76 -14.48 17.03
N ARG A 98 -1.27 -13.81 18.05
CA ARG A 98 -1.14 -14.24 19.44
C ARG A 98 -2.38 -13.89 20.27
N PRO A 99 -2.60 -14.56 21.40
CA PRO A 99 -3.63 -14.16 22.36
C PRO A 99 -3.37 -12.75 22.90
N ILE A 100 -4.45 -12.06 23.26
CA ILE A 100 -4.38 -10.75 23.91
C ILE A 100 -3.85 -10.95 25.34
N ALA A 101 -2.86 -10.14 25.73
CA ALA A 101 -2.35 -10.17 27.09
C ALA A 101 -3.39 -9.60 28.07
N LEU A 102 -3.58 -10.29 29.18
CA LEU A 102 -4.45 -9.80 30.26
C LEU A 102 -3.79 -8.62 31.00
N PRO A 103 -4.57 -7.61 31.40
CA PRO A 103 -4.08 -6.56 32.27
C PRO A 103 -3.69 -7.12 33.66
N ASN A 104 -2.78 -6.43 34.35
CA ASN A 104 -2.42 -6.78 35.72
C ASN A 104 -3.67 -6.72 36.60
N GLY A 105 -3.97 -7.82 37.31
CA GLY A 105 -5.17 -7.95 38.11
C GLY A 105 -6.35 -8.66 37.41
N GLY A 106 -6.12 -9.10 36.18
CA GLY A 106 -7.15 -9.75 35.37
C GLY A 106 -8.10 -8.75 34.69
N ASP A 107 -9.05 -9.28 33.97
CA ASP A 107 -10.21 -8.53 33.48
C ASP A 107 -11.49 -9.03 34.19
N ALA A 108 -12.61 -8.37 33.97
CA ALA A 108 -13.90 -8.75 34.57
C ALA A 108 -14.58 -9.91 33.82
N ALA A 109 -13.89 -10.65 32.99
CA ALA A 109 -14.45 -11.81 32.30
C ALA A 109 -14.76 -12.92 33.29
N ARG A 110 -15.97 -13.47 33.20
CA ARG A 110 -16.40 -14.62 34.02
C ARG A 110 -15.70 -15.91 33.58
N ASP A 111 -15.49 -16.01 32.25
CA ASP A 111 -14.84 -17.16 31.65
C ASP A 111 -14.05 -16.70 30.43
N ARG A 112 -12.93 -17.36 30.17
CA ARG A 112 -12.06 -17.07 29.03
C ARG A 112 -11.43 -18.34 28.51
N MET A 113 -11.42 -18.45 27.19
CA MET A 113 -10.74 -19.54 26.50
C MET A 113 -9.98 -19.05 25.29
N THR A 114 -8.83 -19.64 25.03
CA THR A 114 -8.06 -19.42 23.80
C THR A 114 -8.26 -20.60 22.87
N ILE A 115 -8.68 -20.32 21.65
CA ILE A 115 -8.88 -21.34 20.60
C ILE A 115 -7.88 -21.08 19.48
N GLN A 116 -7.19 -22.13 19.07
CA GLN A 116 -6.37 -22.09 17.87
C GLN A 116 -7.05 -22.92 16.78
N ASP A 117 -7.25 -22.28 15.60
CA ASP A 117 -7.70 -23.00 14.42
C ASP A 117 -6.57 -23.88 13.87
N PRO A 118 -6.73 -25.20 13.83
CA PRO A 118 -5.68 -26.12 13.40
C PRO A 118 -5.34 -26.00 11.91
N TYR A 119 -6.23 -25.44 11.09
CA TYR A 119 -6.02 -25.28 9.65
C TYR A 119 -5.26 -23.99 9.31
N SER A 120 -5.71 -22.86 9.82
CA SER A 120 -5.10 -21.55 9.53
C SER A 120 -3.98 -21.17 10.53
N GLY A 121 -3.94 -21.82 11.70
CA GLY A 121 -3.03 -21.45 12.80
C GLY A 121 -3.43 -20.16 13.52
N LEU A 122 -4.56 -19.55 13.16
CA LEU A 122 -5.05 -18.33 13.80
C LEU A 122 -5.48 -18.61 15.24
N VAL A 123 -5.14 -17.68 16.12
CA VAL A 123 -5.45 -17.76 17.54
C VAL A 123 -6.52 -16.73 17.88
N TYR A 124 -7.59 -17.19 18.49
CA TYR A 124 -8.69 -16.37 18.97
C TYR A 124 -8.79 -16.47 20.48
N ASP A 125 -9.07 -15.37 21.13
CA ASP A 125 -9.36 -15.28 22.54
C ASP A 125 -10.84 -14.97 22.71
N ILE A 126 -11.56 -15.83 23.41
CA ILE A 126 -12.99 -15.70 23.63
C ILE A 126 -13.21 -15.43 25.12
N ALA A 127 -13.83 -14.30 25.41
CA ALA A 127 -14.16 -13.90 26.78
C ALA A 127 -15.67 -13.73 26.96
N VAL A 128 -16.19 -14.17 28.09
CA VAL A 128 -17.59 -14.04 28.47
C VAL A 128 -17.72 -13.10 29.65
N TYR A 129 -18.43 -12.01 29.46
CA TYR A 129 -18.72 -11.02 30.48
C TYR A 129 -20.20 -11.10 30.87
N VAL A 130 -20.46 -11.06 32.14
CA VAL A 130 -21.82 -11.06 32.69
C VAL A 130 -22.12 -9.67 33.25
N GLY A 131 -23.09 -9.01 32.67
CA GLY A 131 -23.60 -7.73 33.15
C GLY A 131 -25.03 -7.82 33.69
N TYR A 132 -25.60 -6.69 34.05
CA TYR A 132 -26.98 -6.63 34.53
C TYR A 132 -27.95 -7.01 33.39
N GLN A 133 -28.63 -8.15 33.55
CA GLN A 133 -29.62 -8.72 32.62
C GLN A 133 -29.09 -8.95 31.20
N LYS A 134 -27.76 -9.11 31.02
CA LYS A 134 -27.14 -9.36 29.71
C LYS A 134 -25.83 -10.14 29.83
N THR A 135 -25.54 -10.91 28.83
CA THR A 135 -24.24 -11.57 28.65
C THR A 135 -23.59 -11.00 27.37
N MET A 136 -22.32 -10.67 27.46
CA MET A 136 -21.52 -10.23 26.32
C MET A 136 -20.46 -11.27 26.04
N ILE A 137 -20.32 -11.65 24.79
CA ILE A 137 -19.25 -12.51 24.30
C ILE A 137 -18.33 -11.65 23.45
N GLU A 138 -17.07 -11.61 23.81
CA GLU A 138 -16.02 -10.94 23.05
C GLU A 138 -15.15 -12.00 22.36
N VAL A 139 -14.88 -11.78 21.08
CA VAL A 139 -13.93 -12.60 20.31
C VAL A 139 -12.84 -11.67 19.83
N GLY A 140 -11.65 -11.85 20.34
CA GLY A 140 -10.50 -11.00 20.04
C GLY A 140 -9.35 -11.79 19.41
N THR A 141 -8.56 -11.11 18.60
CA THR A 141 -7.28 -11.59 18.11
C THR A 141 -6.30 -10.44 18.00
N LEU A 142 -5.06 -10.66 18.36
CA LEU A 142 -3.99 -9.69 18.16
C LEU A 142 -3.10 -10.19 17.02
N TYR A 143 -3.00 -9.40 15.97
CA TYR A 143 -2.20 -9.76 14.80
C TYR A 143 -1.23 -8.66 14.41
N GLY A 144 -0.15 -9.06 13.77
CA GLY A 144 0.78 -8.17 13.11
C GLY A 144 1.26 -8.82 11.82
N TYR A 145 1.56 -8.01 10.82
CA TYR A 145 2.11 -8.51 9.57
C TYR A 145 3.29 -7.66 9.12
N LYS A 146 4.21 -8.29 8.40
CA LYS A 146 5.36 -7.60 7.81
C LYS A 146 5.79 -8.31 6.53
N VAL A 147 6.16 -7.50 5.54
CA VAL A 147 6.87 -7.98 4.36
C VAL A 147 8.36 -7.95 4.68
N TRP A 148 8.98 -9.13 4.81
CA TRP A 148 10.39 -9.27 5.13
C TRP A 148 11.29 -9.21 3.89
N LYS A 149 10.80 -9.78 2.79
CA LYS A 149 11.54 -9.89 1.53
C LYS A 149 10.73 -9.28 0.40
N PRO A 150 10.80 -7.96 0.20
CA PRO A 150 10.06 -7.28 -0.86
C PRO A 150 10.44 -7.77 -2.26
N ASP A 151 11.67 -8.27 -2.45
CA ASP A 151 12.14 -8.82 -3.73
C ASP A 151 11.36 -10.07 -4.17
N PHE A 152 10.65 -10.72 -3.24
CA PHE A 152 9.81 -11.88 -3.51
C PHE A 152 8.33 -11.51 -3.71
N VAL A 153 8.07 -10.23 -3.88
CA VAL A 153 6.74 -9.69 -4.17
C VAL A 153 6.78 -8.94 -5.48
N ALA A 154 5.89 -9.27 -6.39
CA ALA A 154 5.74 -8.59 -7.67
C ALA A 154 4.29 -8.16 -7.86
N GLN A 155 4.09 -6.97 -8.38
CA GLN A 155 2.79 -6.47 -8.77
C GLN A 155 2.61 -6.68 -10.28
N LEU A 156 1.51 -7.34 -10.65
CA LEU A 156 1.09 -7.50 -12.04
C LEU A 156 -0.09 -6.57 -12.29
N LEU A 157 0.03 -5.75 -13.32
CA LEU A 157 -1.03 -4.85 -13.77
C LEU A 157 -1.68 -5.45 -15.01
N GLY A 158 -2.97 -5.72 -14.95
CA GLY A 158 -3.78 -6.29 -16.02
C GLY A 158 -5.01 -5.46 -16.35
#